data_d06d4820431152fe966eddc18a085542
#
_entry.id   d06d4820431152fe966eddc18a085542
#
_cell.length_a   1.000
_cell.length_b   1.000
_cell.length_c   1.000
_cell.angle_alpha   90.00
_cell.angle_beta   90.00
_cell.angle_gamma   90.00
#
_symmetry.space_group_name_H-M   'P 1'
#
loop_
_entity.id
_entity.type
_entity.pdbx_description
1 polymer ?
#
loop_
_entity_poly.entity_id
_entity_poly.type
_entity_poly.pdbx_seq_one_letter_code
_entity_poly.pdbx_strand_id
1 'polypeptide(L)'
;LYAHNEKNGEIFKEIKQTYILSGHTHRTTSFEEHGKLIFNPGAVGLPVHGAKGAQIMILHGDRGSWVPEFLTIDYAVEDVIREMHQKHLYEIAPYWTRITEWMLRGADSSHGSLLAQAMELCTRKYGTCQWPMIPEECWQEVYGWFMAAKNLPV
;
A
#
# COMPACT_ATOMS: atom_id res chain seq x y z
N LEU A 1 10.68 2.61 5.11
CA LEU A 1 11.15 3.44 6.21
C LEU A 1 10.00 4.31 6.72
N TYR A 2 9.92 4.47 8.04
CA TYR A 2 8.98 5.36 8.72
C TYR A 2 9.77 6.30 9.63
N ALA A 3 9.36 7.56 9.71
CA ALA A 3 9.99 8.52 10.61
C ALA A 3 9.94 8.03 12.07
N HIS A 4 11.01 8.29 12.82
CA HIS A 4 11.14 7.95 14.24
C HIS A 4 11.02 6.44 14.56
N ASN A 5 11.33 5.56 13.60
CA ASN A 5 11.42 4.13 13.87
C ASN A 5 12.75 3.82 14.58
N GLU A 6 12.70 3.10 15.69
CA GLU A 6 13.88 2.77 16.50
C GLU A 6 15.01 2.09 15.71
N LYS A 7 14.66 1.33 14.68
CA LYS A 7 15.64 0.66 13.80
C LYS A 7 16.33 1.58 12.80
N ASN A 8 15.81 2.80 12.58
CA ASN A 8 16.39 3.72 11.61
C ASN A 8 17.85 4.07 11.95
N GLY A 9 18.15 4.26 13.23
CA GLY A 9 19.51 4.59 13.68
C GLY A 9 20.55 3.52 13.30
N GLU A 10 20.19 2.25 13.35
CA GLU A 10 21.08 1.15 12.94
C GLU A 10 21.22 1.09 11.42
N ILE A 11 20.09 1.18 10.69
CA ILE A 11 20.06 1.16 9.23
C ILE A 11 20.88 2.31 8.66
N PHE A 12 20.71 3.52 9.19
CA PHE A 12 21.37 4.72 8.65
C PHE A 12 22.87 4.79 8.93
N LYS A 13 23.39 4.08 9.94
CA LYS A 13 24.83 3.94 10.17
C LYS A 13 25.54 3.24 9.01
N GLU A 14 24.88 2.29 8.38
CA GLU A 14 25.42 1.51 7.24
C GLU A 14 25.37 2.28 5.91
N ILE A 15 24.56 3.35 5.81
CA ILE A 15 24.32 4.10 4.58
C ILE A 15 25.20 5.36 4.56
N LYS A 16 26.08 5.46 3.56
CA LYS A 16 26.95 6.64 3.40
C LYS A 16 26.23 7.83 2.74
N GLN A 17 25.23 7.58 1.92
CA GLN A 17 24.48 8.59 1.16
C GLN A 17 23.64 9.46 2.09
N THR A 18 23.55 10.75 1.78
CA THR A 18 22.70 11.72 2.48
C THR A 18 21.22 11.57 2.07
N TYR A 19 20.98 11.30 0.79
CA TYR A 19 19.64 11.17 0.23
C TYR A 19 19.27 9.70 0.07
N ILE A 20 18.09 9.33 0.58
CA ILE A 20 17.57 7.96 0.54
C ILE A 20 16.18 7.99 -0.12
N LEU A 21 16.05 7.27 -1.23
CA LEU A 21 14.76 7.01 -1.86
C LEU A 21 14.22 5.69 -1.36
N SER A 22 12.97 5.69 -0.91
CA SER A 22 12.29 4.49 -0.42
C SER A 22 10.93 4.32 -1.10
N GLY A 23 10.39 3.13 -1.06
CA GLY A 23 9.07 2.80 -1.58
C GLY A 23 8.33 1.86 -0.62
N HIS A 24 7.51 0.95 -1.18
CA HIS A 24 6.82 -0.14 -0.49
C HIS A 24 5.66 0.29 0.43
N THR A 25 5.76 1.41 1.13
CA THR A 25 4.73 1.81 2.09
C THR A 25 3.47 2.40 1.44
N HIS A 26 3.54 2.73 0.15
CA HIS A 26 2.49 3.41 -0.62
C HIS A 26 2.08 4.77 -0.03
N ARG A 27 2.96 5.40 0.75
CA ARG A 27 2.72 6.69 1.41
C ARG A 27 3.74 7.71 0.94
N THR A 28 3.26 8.82 0.43
CA THR A 28 4.12 9.98 0.18
C THR A 28 4.72 10.46 1.49
N THR A 29 6.04 10.53 1.56
CA THR A 29 6.75 10.87 2.79
C THR A 29 8.04 11.62 2.48
N SER A 30 8.33 12.65 3.31
CA SER A 30 9.61 13.35 3.33
C SER A 30 9.96 13.64 4.78
N PHE A 31 11.13 13.22 5.22
CA PHE A 31 11.64 13.52 6.56
C PHE A 31 13.16 13.51 6.60
N GLU A 32 13.72 14.18 7.61
CA GLU A 32 15.14 14.14 7.94
C GLU A 32 15.34 13.40 9.26
N GLU A 33 16.29 12.46 9.28
CA GLU A 33 16.63 11.71 10.47
C GLU A 33 18.08 11.23 10.40
N HIS A 34 18.84 11.35 11.49
CA HIS A 34 20.26 10.98 11.57
C HIS A 34 21.12 11.58 10.43
N GLY A 35 20.84 12.82 10.00
CA GLY A 35 21.55 13.49 8.90
C GLY A 35 21.28 12.89 7.52
N LYS A 36 20.19 12.12 7.38
CA LYS A 36 19.70 11.57 6.11
C LYS A 36 18.38 12.22 5.73
N LEU A 37 18.22 12.52 4.45
CA LEU A 37 16.97 12.99 3.85
C LEU A 37 16.29 11.82 3.15
N ILE A 38 15.13 11.44 3.65
CA ILE A 38 14.38 10.28 3.19
C ILE A 38 13.16 10.73 2.42
N PHE A 39 13.01 10.22 1.20
CA PHE A 39 11.87 10.51 0.33
C PHE A 39 11.19 9.22 -0.11
N ASN A 40 9.86 9.21 -0.07
CA ASN A 40 9.03 8.17 -0.66
C ASN A 40 7.97 8.83 -1.54
N PRO A 41 7.94 8.56 -2.84
CA PRO A 41 6.96 9.17 -3.75
C PRO A 41 5.53 8.74 -3.51
N GLY A 42 5.30 7.68 -2.74
CA GLY A 42 3.99 7.06 -2.58
C GLY A 42 3.78 5.88 -3.52
N ALA A 43 2.61 5.77 -4.12
CA ALA A 43 2.24 4.66 -4.99
C ALA A 43 1.76 5.14 -6.37
N VAL A 44 2.34 4.58 -7.42
CA VAL A 44 1.87 4.83 -8.80
C VAL A 44 0.52 4.16 -9.06
N GLY A 45 0.30 2.95 -8.52
CA GLY A 45 -0.89 2.16 -8.80
C GLY A 45 -1.94 2.13 -7.69
N LEU A 46 -1.51 1.85 -6.46
CA LEU A 46 -2.42 1.62 -5.33
C LEU A 46 -2.04 2.50 -4.14
N PRO A 47 -2.40 3.78 -4.16
CA PRO A 47 -2.22 4.65 -3.00
C PRO A 47 -3.10 4.16 -1.83
N VAL A 48 -2.67 4.44 -0.61
CA VAL A 48 -3.38 4.06 0.62
C VAL A 48 -4.06 5.27 1.26
N HIS A 49 -4.91 5.01 2.27
CA HIS A 49 -5.59 6.06 3.06
C HIS A 49 -6.49 7.00 2.24
N GLY A 50 -7.21 6.44 1.26
CA GLY A 50 -8.17 7.20 0.47
C GLY A 50 -7.55 8.14 -0.57
N ALA A 51 -6.23 8.09 -0.78
CA ALA A 51 -5.60 8.84 -1.85
C ALA A 51 -6.01 8.28 -3.22
N LYS A 52 -6.03 9.15 -4.23
CA LYS A 52 -6.37 8.80 -5.62
C LYS A 52 -5.23 9.21 -6.55
N GLY A 53 -5.23 8.62 -7.76
CA GLY A 53 -4.26 8.93 -8.80
C GLY A 53 -2.89 8.28 -8.58
N ALA A 54 -2.02 8.47 -9.54
CA ALA A 54 -0.64 7.98 -9.51
C ALA A 54 0.26 9.00 -8.80
N GLN A 55 0.87 8.59 -7.70
CA GLN A 55 1.78 9.43 -6.93
C GLN A 55 3.20 9.29 -7.46
N ILE A 56 3.80 10.40 -7.81
CA ILE A 56 5.18 10.48 -8.30
C ILE A 56 5.95 11.58 -7.57
N MET A 57 7.25 11.60 -7.75
CA MET A 57 8.13 12.63 -7.21
C MET A 57 9.14 13.05 -8.27
N ILE A 58 9.33 14.35 -8.42
CA ILE A 58 10.41 14.94 -9.18
C ILE A 58 11.46 15.46 -8.19
N LEU A 59 12.71 15.10 -8.39
CA LEU A 59 13.82 15.66 -7.61
C LEU A 59 14.49 16.77 -8.40
N HIS A 60 14.40 17.98 -7.87
CA HIS A 60 15.09 19.15 -8.42
C HIS A 60 16.47 19.25 -7.79
N GLY A 61 17.52 19.12 -8.61
CA GLY A 61 18.90 19.18 -8.15
C GLY A 61 19.54 20.55 -8.41
N ASP A 62 20.15 21.16 -7.39
CA ASP A 62 21.01 22.33 -7.53
C ASP A 62 22.23 22.20 -6.62
N ARG A 63 23.43 22.28 -7.23
CA ARG A 63 24.75 22.32 -6.55
C ARG A 63 24.94 21.27 -5.45
N GLY A 64 24.38 20.06 -5.67
CA GLY A 64 24.50 18.94 -4.71
C GLY A 64 23.37 18.87 -3.67
N SER A 65 22.42 19.78 -3.70
CA SER A 65 21.17 19.72 -2.96
C SER A 65 20.05 19.19 -3.83
N TRP A 66 19.14 18.41 -3.23
CA TRP A 66 17.96 17.86 -3.92
C TRP A 66 16.70 18.21 -3.15
N VAL A 67 15.72 18.78 -3.86
CA VAL A 67 14.42 19.16 -3.31
C VAL A 67 13.33 18.34 -3.98
N PRO A 68 12.50 17.61 -3.21
CA PRO A 68 11.40 16.82 -3.77
C PRO A 68 10.19 17.70 -4.12
N GLU A 69 9.61 17.46 -5.29
CA GLU A 69 8.29 17.93 -5.67
C GLU A 69 7.39 16.70 -5.81
N PHE A 70 6.36 16.62 -4.97
CA PHE A 70 5.39 15.52 -5.00
C PHE A 70 4.21 15.90 -5.88
N LEU A 71 3.87 15.01 -6.81
CA LEU A 71 2.78 15.20 -7.75
C LEU A 71 1.83 14.01 -7.69
N THR A 72 0.55 14.31 -7.93
CA THR A 72 -0.46 13.28 -8.18
C THR A 72 -1.00 13.45 -9.59
N ILE A 73 -0.98 12.38 -10.36
CA ILE A 73 -1.41 12.37 -11.76
C ILE A 73 -2.69 11.55 -11.85
N ASP A 74 -3.75 12.16 -12.37
CA ASP A 74 -4.99 11.45 -12.65
C ASP A 74 -4.81 10.53 -13.86
N TYR A 75 -5.44 9.37 -13.79
CA TYR A 75 -5.50 8.40 -14.89
C TYR A 75 -6.87 7.71 -14.94
N ALA A 76 -7.14 7.02 -16.04
CA ALA A 76 -8.42 6.37 -16.28
C ALA A 76 -8.59 5.11 -15.42
N VAL A 77 -8.92 5.28 -14.13
CA VAL A 77 -9.14 4.18 -13.16
C VAL A 77 -10.17 3.18 -13.66
N GLU A 78 -11.26 3.64 -14.30
CA GLU A 78 -12.30 2.76 -14.83
C GLU A 78 -11.80 1.86 -15.97
N ASP A 79 -10.77 2.29 -16.71
CA ASP A 79 -10.16 1.46 -17.75
C ASP A 79 -9.37 0.32 -17.12
N VAL A 80 -8.65 0.60 -16.02
CA VAL A 80 -7.94 -0.43 -15.24
C VAL A 80 -8.93 -1.46 -14.67
N ILE A 81 -10.02 -0.99 -14.08
CA ILE A 81 -11.07 -1.87 -13.52
C ILE A 81 -11.70 -2.73 -14.64
N ARG A 82 -11.97 -2.16 -15.79
CA ARG A 82 -12.46 -2.89 -16.95
C ARG A 82 -11.47 -3.98 -17.40
N GLU A 83 -10.16 -3.67 -17.40
CA GLU A 83 -9.13 -4.67 -17.70
C GLU A 83 -9.08 -5.78 -16.64
N MET A 84 -9.25 -5.47 -15.36
CA MET A 84 -9.35 -6.47 -14.31
C MET A 84 -10.50 -7.45 -14.54
N HIS A 85 -11.65 -6.99 -15.01
CA HIS A 85 -12.77 -7.85 -15.43
C HIS A 85 -12.40 -8.71 -16.65
N GLN A 86 -11.82 -8.12 -17.69
CA GLN A 86 -11.40 -8.83 -18.90
C GLN A 86 -10.35 -9.92 -18.62
N LYS A 87 -9.53 -9.73 -17.59
CA LYS A 87 -8.52 -10.70 -17.13
C LYS A 87 -9.06 -11.71 -16.12
N HIS A 88 -10.34 -11.70 -15.83
CA HIS A 88 -11.01 -12.60 -14.88
C HIS A 88 -10.43 -12.55 -13.47
N LEU A 89 -9.90 -11.41 -13.03
CA LEU A 89 -9.28 -11.30 -11.71
C LEU A 89 -10.28 -11.45 -10.57
N TYR A 90 -11.56 -11.09 -10.81
CA TYR A 90 -12.64 -11.23 -9.83
C TYR A 90 -13.00 -12.69 -9.56
N GLU A 91 -12.76 -13.59 -10.51
CA GLU A 91 -12.94 -15.03 -10.36
C GLU A 91 -11.72 -15.70 -9.76
N ILE A 92 -10.52 -15.24 -10.13
CA ILE A 92 -9.24 -15.81 -9.67
C ILE A 92 -8.94 -15.46 -8.23
N ALA A 93 -9.16 -14.20 -7.82
CA ALA A 93 -8.85 -13.68 -6.49
C ALA A 93 -9.91 -12.66 -6.04
N PRO A 94 -11.16 -13.10 -5.76
CA PRO A 94 -12.32 -12.23 -5.64
C PRO A 94 -12.15 -11.14 -4.55
N TYR A 95 -11.70 -11.50 -3.38
CA TYR A 95 -11.59 -10.56 -2.26
C TYR A 95 -10.44 -9.58 -2.44
N TRP A 96 -9.30 -10.06 -2.93
CA TRP A 96 -8.14 -9.23 -3.22
C TRP A 96 -8.44 -8.22 -4.32
N THR A 97 -9.09 -8.66 -5.39
CA THR A 97 -9.45 -7.82 -6.55
C THR A 97 -10.44 -6.72 -6.16
N ARG A 98 -11.44 -7.04 -5.34
CA ARG A 98 -12.42 -6.04 -4.87
C ARG A 98 -11.79 -4.99 -3.96
N ILE A 99 -10.85 -5.38 -3.07
CA ILE A 99 -10.07 -4.40 -2.30
C ILE A 99 -9.22 -3.53 -3.22
N THR A 100 -8.60 -4.10 -4.26
CA THR A 100 -7.88 -3.34 -5.29
C THR A 100 -8.77 -2.28 -5.94
N GLU A 101 -9.96 -2.66 -6.40
CA GLU A 101 -10.93 -1.73 -6.99
C GLU A 101 -11.28 -0.60 -6.03
N TRP A 102 -11.56 -0.91 -4.77
CA TRP A 102 -11.87 0.13 -3.78
C TRP A 102 -10.72 1.09 -3.54
N MET A 103 -9.50 0.58 -3.46
CA MET A 103 -8.30 1.42 -3.32
C MET A 103 -8.10 2.31 -4.54
N LEU A 104 -8.28 1.79 -5.75
CA LEU A 104 -8.22 2.56 -7.00
C LEU A 104 -9.25 3.70 -7.03
N ARG A 105 -10.45 3.47 -6.50
CA ARG A 105 -11.52 4.48 -6.38
C ARG A 105 -11.32 5.43 -5.20
N GLY A 106 -10.24 5.27 -4.43
CA GLY A 106 -9.88 6.14 -3.30
C GLY A 106 -10.57 5.77 -1.99
N ALA A 107 -10.96 4.51 -1.80
CA ALA A 107 -11.42 4.07 -0.49
C ALA A 107 -10.25 3.87 0.47
N ASP A 108 -10.46 4.23 1.74
CA ASP A 108 -9.48 3.96 2.80
C ASP A 108 -9.50 2.47 3.15
N SER A 109 -8.74 1.70 2.40
CA SER A 109 -8.58 0.26 2.56
C SER A 109 -7.16 -0.15 2.18
N SER A 110 -6.75 -1.37 2.53
CA SER A 110 -5.47 -1.92 2.10
C SER A 110 -5.48 -3.45 2.08
N HIS A 111 -4.74 -4.01 1.14
CA HIS A 111 -4.46 -5.45 1.08
C HIS A 111 -3.77 -5.96 2.35
N GLY A 112 -2.86 -5.17 2.92
CA GLY A 112 -2.17 -5.53 4.16
C GLY A 112 -3.13 -5.70 5.34
N SER A 113 -4.17 -4.86 5.43
CA SER A 113 -5.20 -4.97 6.47
C SER A 113 -6.07 -6.21 6.26
N LEU A 114 -6.49 -6.49 5.04
CA LEU A 114 -7.24 -7.71 4.71
C LEU A 114 -6.42 -8.97 5.03
N LEU A 115 -5.16 -9.02 4.59
CA LEU A 115 -4.26 -10.14 4.82
C LEU A 115 -4.03 -10.38 6.32
N ALA A 116 -3.71 -9.34 7.08
CA ALA A 116 -3.45 -9.45 8.51
C ALA A 116 -4.65 -10.04 9.26
N GLN A 117 -5.86 -9.58 8.96
CA GLN A 117 -7.08 -10.09 9.59
C GLN A 117 -7.41 -11.52 9.12
N ALA A 118 -7.17 -11.87 7.87
CA ALA A 118 -7.37 -13.23 7.37
C ALA A 118 -6.39 -14.22 8.03
N MET A 119 -5.14 -13.82 8.21
CA MET A 119 -4.14 -14.63 8.93
C MET A 119 -4.47 -14.79 10.42
N GLU A 120 -4.94 -13.72 11.07
CA GLU A 120 -5.38 -13.77 12.47
C GLU A 120 -6.56 -14.71 12.63
N LEU A 121 -7.59 -14.60 11.78
CA LEU A 121 -8.74 -15.49 11.79
C LEU A 121 -8.35 -16.94 11.55
N CYS A 122 -7.49 -17.18 10.56
CA CYS A 122 -6.97 -18.50 10.24
C CYS A 122 -6.23 -19.11 11.44
N THR A 123 -5.35 -18.35 12.09
CA THR A 123 -4.62 -18.80 13.29
C THR A 123 -5.59 -19.12 14.42
N ARG A 124 -6.62 -18.31 14.64
CA ARG A 124 -7.65 -18.53 15.65
C ARG A 124 -8.48 -19.77 15.38
N LYS A 125 -8.83 -20.05 14.13
CA LYS A 125 -9.66 -21.21 13.73
C LYS A 125 -8.86 -22.54 13.73
N TYR A 126 -7.60 -22.49 13.28
CA TYR A 126 -6.82 -23.70 12.99
C TYR A 126 -5.53 -23.87 13.82
N GLY A 127 -5.28 -22.91 14.74
CA GLY A 127 -4.08 -22.93 15.60
C GLY A 127 -2.80 -22.47 14.93
N THR A 128 -2.75 -22.42 13.59
CA THR A 128 -1.62 -21.95 12.78
C THR A 128 -2.11 -21.37 11.47
N CYS A 129 -1.32 -20.45 10.92
CA CYS A 129 -1.57 -19.87 9.61
C CYS A 129 -0.25 -19.61 8.90
N GLN A 130 -0.18 -19.92 7.62
CA GLN A 130 1.01 -19.66 6.79
C GLN A 130 0.57 -19.08 5.45
N TRP A 131 1.11 -17.92 5.11
CA TRP A 131 0.96 -17.35 3.76
C TRP A 131 1.71 -18.22 2.74
N PRO A 132 1.16 -18.48 1.55
CA PRO A 132 -0.17 -18.07 1.03
C PRO A 132 -1.33 -19.04 1.34
N MET A 133 -1.12 -20.05 2.20
CA MET A 133 -2.02 -21.18 2.47
C MET A 133 -3.17 -20.80 3.41
N ILE A 134 -3.84 -19.67 3.16
CA ILE A 134 -5.00 -19.22 3.94
C ILE A 134 -6.27 -19.81 3.32
N PRO A 135 -7.10 -20.56 4.10
CA PRO A 135 -8.36 -21.11 3.62
C PRO A 135 -9.32 -20.04 3.11
N GLU A 136 -10.04 -20.37 2.04
CA GLU A 136 -10.96 -19.45 1.36
C GLU A 136 -12.03 -18.86 2.29
N GLU A 137 -12.54 -19.67 3.22
CA GLU A 137 -13.52 -19.19 4.20
C GLU A 137 -12.97 -18.09 5.13
N CYS A 138 -11.66 -18.07 5.40
CA CYS A 138 -11.05 -16.98 6.18
C CYS A 138 -11.07 -15.67 5.40
N TRP A 139 -10.79 -15.73 4.11
CA TRP A 139 -10.91 -14.56 3.22
C TRP A 139 -12.34 -14.07 3.12
N GLN A 140 -13.28 -14.98 2.91
CA GLN A 140 -14.71 -14.66 2.78
C GLN A 140 -15.25 -13.99 4.04
N GLU A 141 -14.94 -14.54 5.21
CA GLU A 141 -15.44 -14.01 6.48
C GLU A 141 -14.85 -12.63 6.78
N VAL A 142 -13.55 -12.46 6.61
CA VAL A 142 -12.89 -11.16 6.82
C VAL A 142 -13.38 -10.13 5.81
N TYR A 143 -13.54 -10.51 4.55
CA TYR A 143 -14.13 -9.62 3.53
C TYR A 143 -15.53 -9.16 3.94
N GLY A 144 -16.37 -10.08 4.46
CA GLY A 144 -17.69 -9.74 4.99
C GLY A 144 -17.64 -8.70 6.12
N TRP A 145 -16.66 -8.78 7.01
CA TRP A 145 -16.46 -7.76 8.05
C TRP A 145 -16.08 -6.39 7.47
N PHE A 146 -15.22 -6.37 6.45
CA PHE A 146 -14.86 -5.14 5.73
C PHE A 146 -16.08 -4.48 5.10
N MET A 147 -16.95 -5.27 4.45
CA MET A 147 -18.18 -4.76 3.84
C MET A 147 -19.12 -4.17 4.88
N ALA A 148 -19.36 -4.90 5.97
CA ALA A 148 -20.24 -4.46 7.05
C ALA A 148 -19.71 -3.18 7.72
N ALA A 149 -18.42 -3.08 7.99
CA ALA A 149 -17.80 -1.92 8.63
C ALA A 149 -17.86 -0.64 7.77
N LYS A 150 -17.95 -0.78 6.44
CA LYS A 150 -17.96 0.36 5.50
C LYS A 150 -19.34 0.66 4.91
N ASN A 151 -20.40 -0.03 5.35
CA ASN A 151 -21.76 0.08 4.79
C ASN A 151 -21.80 -0.08 3.24
N LEU A 152 -20.92 -0.93 2.70
CA LEU A 152 -20.87 -1.19 1.26
C LEU A 152 -21.81 -2.35 0.91
N PRO A 153 -22.45 -2.35 -0.29
CA PRO A 153 -23.27 -3.47 -0.72
C PRO A 153 -22.40 -4.72 -0.94
N VAL A 154 -22.91 -5.84 -0.50
CA VAL A 154 -22.28 -7.18 -0.66
C VAL A 154 -22.25 -7.59 -2.12
#